data_980bea3bc5e2321a16913276411aa87c
#
_entry.id   980bea3bc5e2321a16913276411aa87c
#
_cell.length_a   1.000
_cell.length_b   1.000
_cell.length_c   1.000
_cell.angle_alpha   90.00
_cell.angle_beta   90.00
_cell.angle_gamma   90.00
#
_symmetry.space_group_name_H-M   'P 1'
#
loop_
_entity.id
_entity.type
_entity.pdbx_description
1 polymer ?
#
loop_
_entity_poly.entity_id
_entity_poly.type
_entity_poly.pdbx_seq_one_letter_code
_entity_poly.pdbx_strand_id
1 'polypeptide(L)'
;MRIMKCGIAAMLLAAAGCADDSMPGGICTASFATITVTVVDRQSQPVTGASVTATLVRTGETLVPTTLMLSVPGTYALVDDGSTHLIRRSGDAVQASISKGSQSVTADYVVAVADGCHISKVSGPDTVSLK
;
A
#
# COMPACT_ATOMS: atom_id res chain seq x y z
N MET A 1 29.52 -69.00 29.68
CA MET A 1 30.16 -67.81 29.12
C MET A 1 29.17 -67.19 28.11
N ARG A 2 28.42 -66.18 28.54
CA ARG A 2 27.40 -65.54 27.74
C ARG A 2 27.87 -64.13 27.39
N ILE A 3 28.12 -63.90 26.14
CA ILE A 3 28.52 -62.59 25.57
C ILE A 3 27.28 -61.73 25.42
N MET A 4 27.17 -60.69 26.26
CA MET A 4 26.15 -59.64 26.12
C MET A 4 26.55 -58.69 24.98
N LYS A 5 25.77 -58.68 23.87
CA LYS A 5 25.88 -57.69 22.82
C LYS A 5 25.20 -56.41 23.29
N CYS A 6 25.97 -55.37 23.52
CA CYS A 6 25.48 -54.03 23.77
C CYS A 6 25.06 -53.41 22.42
N GLY A 7 23.76 -53.26 22.24
CA GLY A 7 23.19 -52.54 21.11
C GLY A 7 23.25 -51.03 21.34
N ILE A 8 23.99 -50.34 20.50
CA ILE A 8 24.04 -48.87 20.48
C ILE A 8 22.79 -48.41 19.74
N ALA A 9 21.82 -47.89 20.46
CA ALA A 9 20.71 -47.19 19.88
C ALA A 9 21.16 -45.77 19.51
N ALA A 10 21.33 -45.51 18.23
CA ALA A 10 21.56 -44.17 17.70
C ALA A 10 20.27 -43.36 17.83
N MET A 11 20.24 -42.43 18.74
CA MET A 11 19.15 -41.47 18.96
C MET A 11 19.36 -40.34 17.96
N LEU A 12 18.62 -40.38 16.83
CA LEU A 12 18.51 -39.25 15.91
C LEU A 12 17.73 -38.14 16.66
N LEU A 13 18.42 -37.12 17.12
CA LEU A 13 17.79 -35.84 17.46
C LEU A 13 17.39 -35.19 16.17
N ALA A 14 16.09 -35.26 15.85
CA ALA A 14 15.49 -34.36 14.90
C ALA A 14 15.47 -32.94 15.53
N ALA A 15 16.41 -32.11 15.14
CA ALA A 15 16.31 -30.68 15.39
C ALA A 15 15.11 -30.16 14.62
N ALA A 16 13.96 -30.04 15.28
CA ALA A 16 12.88 -29.22 14.79
C ALA A 16 13.40 -27.77 14.80
N GLY A 17 13.95 -27.33 13.66
CA GLY A 17 14.20 -25.93 13.42
C GLY A 17 12.86 -25.23 13.48
N CYS A 18 12.57 -24.50 14.56
CA CYS A 18 11.61 -23.43 14.54
C CYS A 18 12.09 -22.49 13.44
N ALA A 19 11.40 -22.49 12.30
CA ALA A 19 11.51 -21.38 11.38
C ALA A 19 10.99 -20.17 12.17
N ASP A 20 11.92 -19.38 12.69
CA ASP A 20 11.63 -18.03 13.12
C ASP A 20 11.09 -17.32 11.87
N ASP A 21 9.77 -17.19 11.78
CA ASP A 21 9.13 -16.16 11.02
C ASP A 21 9.42 -14.81 11.73
N SER A 22 10.69 -14.58 11.98
CA SER A 22 11.19 -13.25 12.26
C SER A 22 10.89 -12.46 11.02
N MET A 23 9.77 -11.73 11.05
CA MET A 23 9.56 -10.64 10.13
C MET A 23 10.90 -9.91 10.01
N PRO A 24 11.41 -9.67 8.81
CA PRO A 24 12.51 -8.75 8.69
C PRO A 24 12.00 -7.43 9.26
N GLY A 25 12.28 -7.20 10.53
CA GLY A 25 12.06 -5.93 11.21
C GLY A 25 13.01 -4.93 10.59
N GLY A 26 12.78 -4.60 9.33
CA GLY A 26 13.41 -3.47 8.68
C GLY A 26 13.03 -2.23 9.47
N ILE A 27 14.01 -1.49 9.93
CA ILE A 27 13.79 -0.17 10.51
C ILE A 27 13.16 0.67 9.41
N CYS A 28 11.90 1.09 9.63
CA CYS A 28 11.22 1.98 8.71
C CYS A 28 12.02 3.29 8.61
N THR A 29 12.29 3.74 7.39
CA THR A 29 12.94 5.03 7.18
C THR A 29 12.03 6.17 7.64
N ALA A 30 12.61 7.32 7.98
CA ALA A 30 11.84 8.52 8.33
C ALA A 30 11.15 9.17 7.12
N SER A 31 11.31 8.61 5.92
CA SER A 31 10.63 9.06 4.71
C SER A 31 9.13 8.80 4.81
N PHE A 32 8.32 9.75 4.36
CA PHE A 32 6.87 9.64 4.34
C PHE A 32 6.41 9.54 2.89
N ALA A 33 5.77 8.42 2.55
CA ALA A 33 5.31 8.18 1.19
C ALA A 33 3.88 8.68 1.00
N THR A 34 3.63 9.31 -0.14
CA THR A 34 2.31 9.79 -0.57
C THR A 34 2.08 9.40 -2.02
N ILE A 35 0.95 8.78 -2.31
CA ILE A 35 0.49 8.51 -3.67
C ILE A 35 -0.39 9.68 -4.09
N THR A 36 -0.08 10.25 -5.24
CA THR A 36 -0.76 11.43 -5.77
C THR A 36 -1.36 11.17 -7.14
N VAL A 37 -2.31 12.02 -7.53
CA VAL A 37 -2.85 12.08 -8.89
C VAL A 37 -2.84 13.52 -9.38
N THR A 38 -2.48 13.71 -10.63
CA THR A 38 -2.63 14.99 -11.32
C THR A 38 -3.97 15.02 -12.08
N VAL A 39 -4.77 16.03 -11.81
CA VAL A 39 -6.07 16.24 -12.48
C VAL A 39 -5.90 17.33 -13.52
N VAL A 40 -6.27 17.03 -14.75
CA VAL A 40 -6.21 17.95 -15.87
C VAL A 40 -7.59 18.10 -16.54
N ASP A 41 -7.79 19.18 -17.24
CA ASP A 41 -8.96 19.40 -18.10
C ASP A 41 -8.75 18.82 -19.52
N ARG A 42 -9.69 19.08 -20.42
CA ARG A 42 -9.62 18.64 -21.83
C ARG A 42 -8.44 19.22 -22.60
N GLN A 43 -7.92 20.36 -22.15
CA GLN A 43 -6.77 21.05 -22.73
C GLN A 43 -5.45 20.68 -22.04
N SER A 44 -5.47 19.64 -21.19
CA SER A 44 -4.31 19.20 -20.37
C SER A 44 -3.81 20.27 -19.39
N GLN A 45 -4.68 21.22 -19.00
CA GLN A 45 -4.34 22.20 -18.00
C GLN A 45 -4.67 21.67 -16.59
N PRO A 46 -3.85 21.99 -15.58
CA PRO A 46 -4.10 21.56 -14.20
C PRO A 46 -5.45 22.06 -13.69
N VAL A 47 -6.22 21.17 -13.11
CA VAL A 47 -7.51 21.50 -12.48
C VAL A 47 -7.29 21.71 -11.00
N THR A 48 -7.41 22.96 -10.54
CA THR A 48 -7.36 23.31 -9.12
C THR A 48 -8.76 23.30 -8.49
N GLY A 49 -8.84 23.06 -7.18
CA GLY A 49 -10.11 23.08 -6.45
C GLY A 49 -11.04 21.91 -6.78
N ALA A 50 -10.52 20.79 -7.27
CA ALA A 50 -11.27 19.56 -7.40
C ALA A 50 -11.44 18.89 -6.02
N SER A 51 -12.56 18.19 -5.83
CA SER A 51 -12.76 17.27 -4.72
C SER A 51 -12.22 15.90 -5.12
N VAL A 52 -11.31 15.37 -4.31
CA VAL A 52 -10.70 14.06 -4.55
C VAL A 52 -10.88 13.20 -3.30
N THR A 53 -11.46 12.03 -3.47
CA THR A 53 -11.69 11.06 -2.41
C THR A 53 -11.18 9.70 -2.83
N ALA A 54 -10.41 9.04 -1.98
CA ALA A 54 -9.95 7.68 -2.20
C ALA A 54 -10.68 6.72 -1.25
N THR A 55 -11.17 5.60 -1.79
CA THR A 55 -11.93 4.60 -1.04
C THR A 55 -11.26 3.23 -1.20
N LEU A 56 -11.04 2.56 -0.09
CA LEU A 56 -10.57 1.18 -0.07
C LEU A 56 -11.71 0.26 -0.49
N VAL A 57 -11.61 -0.36 -1.66
CA VAL A 57 -12.73 -1.10 -2.27
C VAL A 57 -13.16 -2.28 -1.39
N ARG A 58 -12.22 -2.97 -0.77
CA ARG A 58 -12.48 -4.15 0.07
C ARG A 58 -13.40 -3.86 1.27
N THR A 59 -13.26 -2.69 1.89
CA THR A 59 -13.99 -2.33 3.12
C THR A 59 -14.99 -1.19 2.94
N GLY A 60 -14.89 -0.44 1.85
CA GLY A 60 -15.66 0.80 1.64
C GLY A 60 -15.15 1.98 2.47
N GLU A 61 -14.01 1.83 3.14
CA GLU A 61 -13.45 2.86 4.01
C GLU A 61 -12.80 3.98 3.19
N THR A 62 -13.08 5.22 3.56
CA THR A 62 -12.43 6.38 2.96
C THR A 62 -11.04 6.55 3.53
N LEU A 63 -10.04 6.63 2.64
CA LEU A 63 -8.66 6.90 2.99
C LEU A 63 -8.46 8.42 3.05
N VAL A 64 -7.99 8.91 4.21
CA VAL A 64 -7.76 10.35 4.41
C VAL A 64 -6.27 10.61 4.51
N PRO A 65 -5.65 11.22 3.48
CA PRO A 65 -4.25 11.60 3.55
C PRO A 65 -3.99 12.62 4.66
N THR A 66 -2.92 12.45 5.39
CA THR A 66 -2.47 13.42 6.39
C THR A 66 -1.73 14.60 5.75
N THR A 67 -1.21 14.40 4.54
CA THR A 67 -0.59 15.46 3.73
C THR A 67 -1.66 16.19 2.93
N LEU A 68 -2.09 17.34 3.42
CA LEU A 68 -3.20 18.10 2.82
C LEU A 68 -2.75 19.14 1.78
N MET A 69 -1.46 19.50 1.74
CA MET A 69 -0.97 20.58 0.87
C MET A 69 0.12 20.07 -0.06
N LEU A 70 -0.24 19.93 -1.30
CA LEU A 70 0.71 19.73 -2.40
C LEU A 70 0.91 21.07 -3.11
N SER A 71 2.17 21.48 -3.26
CA SER A 71 2.52 22.77 -3.87
C SER A 71 2.38 22.82 -5.40
N VAL A 72 2.06 21.67 -6.02
CA VAL A 72 1.92 21.54 -7.47
C VAL A 72 0.45 21.70 -7.86
N PRO A 73 0.07 22.70 -8.66
CA PRO A 73 -1.30 22.91 -9.08
C PRO A 73 -1.88 21.67 -9.77
N GLY A 74 -3.13 21.32 -9.44
CA GLY A 74 -3.81 20.17 -10.02
C GLY A 74 -3.36 18.80 -9.48
N THR A 75 -2.42 18.75 -8.55
CA THR A 75 -1.96 17.51 -7.93
C THR A 75 -2.61 17.33 -6.57
N TYR A 76 -3.13 16.11 -6.34
CA TYR A 76 -3.89 15.76 -5.14
C TYR A 76 -3.32 14.49 -4.51
N ALA A 77 -3.28 14.45 -3.18
CA ALA A 77 -2.95 13.25 -2.45
C ALA A 77 -4.14 12.29 -2.46
N LEU A 78 -3.89 11.01 -2.74
CA LEU A 78 -4.89 9.94 -2.67
C LEU A 78 -4.80 9.18 -1.37
N VAL A 79 -3.61 8.74 -1.04
CA VAL A 79 -3.31 7.94 0.14
C VAL A 79 -1.86 8.16 0.54
N ASP A 80 -1.58 8.09 1.81
CA ASP A 80 -0.23 8.24 2.36
C ASP A 80 0.04 7.21 3.47
N ASP A 81 1.23 7.25 4.04
CA ASP A 81 1.67 6.32 5.08
C ASP A 81 0.81 6.35 6.35
N GLY A 82 -0.04 7.35 6.53
CA GLY A 82 -1.06 7.37 7.59
C GLY A 82 -2.06 6.21 7.48
N SER A 83 -2.23 5.65 6.29
CA SER A 83 -3.17 4.57 5.99
C SER A 83 -2.54 3.17 5.92
N THR A 84 -1.26 3.00 6.25
CA THR A 84 -0.54 1.71 6.14
C THR A 84 -1.23 0.57 6.90
N HIS A 85 -1.86 0.88 8.04
CA HIS A 85 -2.56 -0.09 8.87
C HIS A 85 -3.86 -0.64 8.25
N LEU A 86 -4.39 0.01 7.21
CA LEU A 86 -5.60 -0.38 6.50
C LEU A 86 -5.29 -1.21 5.25
N ILE A 87 -4.08 -1.11 4.71
CA ILE A 87 -3.69 -1.65 3.42
C ILE A 87 -2.84 -2.91 3.60
N ARG A 88 -3.17 -3.97 2.85
CA ARG A 88 -2.47 -5.24 2.91
C ARG A 88 -1.11 -5.17 2.23
N ARG A 89 -0.16 -5.97 2.71
CA ARG A 89 1.15 -6.13 2.07
C ARG A 89 1.06 -6.61 0.62
N SER A 90 0.11 -7.51 0.34
CA SER A 90 -0.13 -8.07 -0.99
C SER A 90 -0.82 -7.10 -1.94
N GLY A 91 -1.33 -5.99 -1.44
CA GLY A 91 -2.05 -4.98 -2.20
C GLY A 91 -3.56 -5.00 -2.00
N ASP A 92 -4.14 -3.83 -2.13
CA ASP A 92 -5.58 -3.58 -2.10
C ASP A 92 -5.99 -2.67 -3.25
N ALA A 93 -7.20 -2.90 -3.75
CA ALA A 93 -7.83 -2.00 -4.72
C ALA A 93 -8.32 -0.73 -4.02
N VAL A 94 -7.97 0.41 -4.58
CA VAL A 94 -8.40 1.74 -4.14
C VAL A 94 -9.05 2.45 -5.31
N GLN A 95 -10.24 2.99 -5.12
CA GLN A 95 -10.93 3.78 -6.12
C GLN A 95 -10.86 5.26 -5.74
N ALA A 96 -10.35 6.09 -6.65
CA ALA A 96 -10.39 7.53 -6.53
C ALA A 96 -11.65 8.07 -7.22
N SER A 97 -12.39 8.93 -6.52
CA SER A 97 -13.48 9.71 -7.07
C SER A 97 -13.05 11.17 -7.13
N ILE A 98 -13.09 11.75 -8.30
CA ILE A 98 -12.62 13.12 -8.58
C ILE A 98 -13.75 13.91 -9.19
N SER A 99 -14.07 15.06 -8.62
CA SER A 99 -15.15 15.89 -9.11
C SER A 99 -14.84 17.39 -9.00
N LYS A 100 -15.39 18.15 -9.94
CA LYS A 100 -15.42 19.62 -9.92
C LYS A 100 -16.65 20.13 -10.63
N GLY A 101 -17.52 20.86 -9.92
CA GLY A 101 -18.82 21.28 -10.46
C GLY A 101 -19.65 20.06 -10.86
N SER A 102 -20.11 20.03 -12.10
CA SER A 102 -20.90 18.91 -12.66
C SER A 102 -20.06 17.80 -13.28
N GLN A 103 -18.73 17.95 -13.34
CA GLN A 103 -17.81 16.98 -13.90
C GLN A 103 -17.34 16.01 -12.83
N SER A 104 -17.27 14.73 -13.16
CA SER A 104 -16.74 13.70 -12.28
C SER A 104 -16.09 12.58 -13.07
N VAL A 105 -15.11 11.93 -12.46
CA VAL A 105 -14.41 10.76 -13.00
C VAL A 105 -13.97 9.87 -11.84
N THR A 106 -13.89 8.58 -12.08
CA THR A 106 -13.29 7.62 -11.17
C THR A 106 -12.01 7.04 -11.79
N ALA A 107 -11.06 6.68 -10.95
CA ALA A 107 -9.84 5.99 -11.36
C ALA A 107 -9.51 4.90 -10.36
N ASP A 108 -9.05 3.77 -10.87
CA ASP A 108 -8.73 2.60 -10.06
C ASP A 108 -7.23 2.47 -9.86
N TYR A 109 -6.85 2.15 -8.64
CA TYR A 109 -5.47 1.96 -8.21
C TYR A 109 -5.32 0.62 -7.50
N VAL A 110 -4.10 0.09 -7.51
CA VAL A 110 -3.68 -0.94 -6.58
C VAL A 110 -2.54 -0.35 -5.75
N VAL A 111 -2.71 -0.42 -4.44
CA VAL A 111 -1.77 0.11 -3.45
C VAL A 111 -1.35 -1.01 -2.51
N ALA A 112 -0.09 -1.08 -2.16
CA ALA A 112 0.45 -2.11 -1.27
C ALA A 112 1.37 -1.49 -0.21
N VAL A 113 1.57 -2.24 0.88
CA VAL A 113 2.59 -1.95 1.92
C VAL A 113 3.62 -3.09 1.89
N ALA A 114 4.26 -3.28 0.74
CA ALA A 114 5.10 -4.45 0.47
C ALA A 114 6.29 -4.59 1.43
N ASP A 115 6.92 -3.47 1.81
CA ASP A 115 8.02 -3.43 2.79
C ASP A 115 7.54 -3.41 4.25
N GLY A 116 6.23 -3.32 4.49
CA GLY A 116 5.61 -3.22 5.82
C GLY A 116 5.76 -1.84 6.48
N CYS A 117 6.35 -0.87 5.79
CA CYS A 117 6.61 0.48 6.30
C CYS A 117 5.88 1.57 5.53
N HIS A 118 5.96 1.50 4.20
CA HIS A 118 5.49 2.56 3.34
C HIS A 118 4.50 2.05 2.30
N ILE A 119 3.53 2.90 1.95
CA ILE A 119 2.65 2.64 0.83
C ILE A 119 3.43 2.75 -0.48
N SER A 120 3.02 1.93 -1.46
CA SER A 120 3.53 2.01 -2.82
C SER A 120 2.39 1.82 -3.81
N LYS A 121 2.44 2.56 -4.91
CA LYS A 121 1.51 2.38 -6.02
C LYS A 121 1.98 1.21 -6.88
N VAL A 122 1.18 0.15 -6.93
CA VAL A 122 1.42 -1.01 -7.79
C VAL A 122 0.90 -0.72 -9.19
N SER A 123 -0.29 -0.12 -9.29
CA SER A 123 -0.89 0.28 -10.57
C SER A 123 -1.86 1.45 -10.38
N GLY A 124 -2.19 2.09 -11.47
CA GLY A 124 -3.12 3.21 -11.54
C GLY A 124 -2.54 4.41 -12.27
N PRO A 125 -3.39 5.32 -12.78
CA PRO A 125 -2.94 6.46 -13.58
C PRO A 125 -2.24 7.52 -12.72
N ASP A 126 -1.21 8.15 -13.29
CA ASP A 126 -0.58 9.34 -12.69
C ASP A 126 -1.39 10.61 -12.98
N THR A 127 -2.12 10.61 -14.08
CA THR A 127 -2.92 11.75 -14.54
C THR A 127 -4.33 11.30 -14.92
N VAL A 128 -5.32 12.06 -14.51
CA VAL A 128 -6.75 11.84 -14.81
C VAL A 128 -7.33 13.10 -15.41
N SER A 129 -8.13 12.94 -16.47
CA SER A 129 -8.78 14.05 -17.15
C SER A 129 -10.25 14.18 -16.76
N LEU A 130 -10.65 15.35 -16.27
CA LEU A 130 -12.04 15.76 -16.11
C LEU A 130 -12.59 16.24 -17.45
N LYS A 131 -13.70 15.61 -17.90
CA LYS A 131 -14.33 15.86 -19.19
C LYS A 131 -15.76 16.33 -19.03
#